data_cf98bb5904a91d26211cbd5ec8b7ccd0
#
_entry.id   cf98bb5904a91d26211cbd5ec8b7ccd0
#
_cell.length_a   1.000
_cell.length_b   1.000
_cell.length_c   1.000
_cell.angle_alpha   90.00
_cell.angle_beta   90.00
_cell.angle_gamma   90.00
#
_symmetry.space_group_name_H-M   'P 1'
#
loop_
_entity.id
_entity.type
_entity.pdbx_description
1 polymer ?
#
loop_
_entity_poly.entity_id
_entity_poly.type
_entity_poly.pdbx_seq_one_letter_code
_entity_poly.pdbx_strand_id
1 'polypeptide(L)'
;MNWTLELVILPVSDVDRARDFYSKIGFDLDHDHVVSDEIRFVQMTPPGSACSIAFGKGLSESEPGSVKGLQVVVTDIDEAREQLLAAGVDPGEVDEQAWGHFVYFDDPDGNHWAVQYMPYRQN
;
A
#
# COMPACT_ATOMS: atom_id res chain seq x y z
N MET A 1 -12.72 -20.52 15.12
CA MET A 1 -11.39 -19.88 15.20
C MET A 1 -11.40 -18.58 14.43
N ASN A 2 -10.56 -17.63 14.82
CA ASN A 2 -10.42 -16.35 14.13
C ASN A 2 -9.38 -16.48 13.00
N TRP A 3 -9.68 -15.88 11.87
CA TRP A 3 -8.75 -15.81 10.74
C TRP A 3 -8.38 -14.36 10.52
N THR A 4 -7.10 -14.05 10.54
CA THR A 4 -6.58 -12.70 10.35
C THR A 4 -5.77 -12.64 9.07
N LEU A 5 -6.07 -11.66 8.22
CA LEU A 5 -5.29 -11.46 7.01
C LEU A 5 -3.90 -10.95 7.41
N GLU A 6 -2.87 -11.68 7.04
CA GLU A 6 -1.49 -11.36 7.44
C GLU A 6 -0.78 -10.50 6.41
N LEU A 7 -0.88 -10.87 5.14
CA LEU A 7 0.06 -10.37 4.13
C LEU A 7 -0.54 -10.43 2.74
N VAL A 8 -0.29 -9.39 1.96
CA VAL A 8 -0.55 -9.37 0.51
C VAL A 8 0.79 -9.19 -0.20
N ILE A 9 1.10 -10.07 -1.16
CA ILE A 9 2.32 -9.95 -1.97
C ILE A 9 2.02 -9.10 -3.19
N LEU A 10 2.81 -8.04 -3.38
CA LEU A 10 2.71 -7.14 -4.54
C LEU A 10 3.81 -7.48 -5.55
N PRO A 11 3.45 -7.73 -6.81
CA PRO A 11 4.45 -7.90 -7.85
C PRO A 11 5.04 -6.54 -8.24
N VAL A 12 6.37 -6.42 -8.14
CA VAL A 12 7.10 -5.19 -8.47
C VAL A 12 8.29 -5.51 -9.37
N SER A 13 8.71 -4.55 -10.18
CA SER A 13 9.84 -4.71 -11.09
C SER A 13 11.17 -4.25 -10.48
N ASP A 14 11.11 -3.35 -9.50
CA ASP A 14 12.29 -2.77 -8.84
C ASP A 14 12.02 -2.70 -7.34
N VAL A 15 12.68 -3.55 -6.59
CA VAL A 15 12.45 -3.72 -5.13
C VAL A 15 12.85 -2.46 -4.37
N ASP A 16 13.99 -1.86 -4.70
CA ASP A 16 14.46 -0.64 -4.01
C ASP A 16 13.53 0.53 -4.28
N ARG A 17 13.06 0.69 -5.52
CA ARG A 17 12.10 1.73 -5.89
C ARG A 17 10.79 1.56 -5.13
N ALA A 18 10.27 0.34 -5.04
CA ALA A 18 9.04 0.05 -4.30
C ALA A 18 9.22 0.38 -2.81
N ARG A 19 10.32 -0.06 -2.21
CA ARG A 19 10.63 0.23 -0.80
C ARG A 19 10.68 1.73 -0.54
N ASP A 20 11.37 2.48 -1.39
CA ASP A 20 11.48 3.93 -1.25
C ASP A 20 10.11 4.61 -1.37
N PHE A 21 9.30 4.16 -2.31
CA PHE A 21 7.96 4.70 -2.53
C PHE A 21 7.08 4.53 -1.27
N TYR A 22 6.98 3.31 -0.76
CA TYR A 22 6.13 3.04 0.41
C TYR A 22 6.67 3.69 1.68
N SER A 23 7.98 3.82 1.82
CA SER A 23 8.59 4.56 2.93
C SER A 23 8.21 6.04 2.90
N LYS A 24 8.20 6.67 1.72
CA LYS A 24 7.83 8.09 1.56
C LYS A 24 6.40 8.37 1.93
N ILE A 25 5.49 7.45 1.62
CA ILE A 25 4.07 7.63 1.99
C ILE A 25 3.79 7.24 3.44
N GLY A 26 4.80 6.79 4.19
CA GLY A 26 4.70 6.60 5.63
C GLY A 26 4.49 5.16 6.10
N PHE A 27 4.65 4.17 5.25
CA PHE A 27 4.59 2.77 5.68
C PHE A 27 5.87 2.39 6.42
N ASP A 28 5.72 1.61 7.49
CA ASP A 28 6.86 1.14 8.30
C ASP A 28 7.54 -0.04 7.64
N LEU A 29 8.87 -0.02 7.63
CA LEU A 29 9.67 -1.16 7.16
C LEU A 29 9.82 -2.17 8.30
N ASP A 30 9.28 -3.38 8.10
CA ASP A 30 9.39 -4.47 9.08
C ASP A 30 10.60 -5.34 8.82
N HIS A 31 10.79 -5.76 7.58
CA HIS A 31 11.85 -6.66 7.16
C HIS A 31 12.38 -6.31 5.78
N ASP A 32 13.68 -6.48 5.59
CA ASP A 32 14.32 -6.43 4.29
C ASP A 32 15.46 -7.45 4.30
N HIS A 33 15.22 -8.65 3.75
CA HIS A 33 16.14 -9.76 3.77
C HIS A 33 16.52 -10.21 2.37
N VAL A 34 17.82 -10.18 2.08
CA VAL A 34 18.39 -10.88 0.93
C VAL A 34 18.66 -12.31 1.39
N VAL A 35 17.81 -13.24 0.95
CA VAL A 35 17.93 -14.65 1.32
C VAL A 35 19.00 -15.35 0.47
N SER A 36 19.04 -15.03 -0.82
CA SER A 36 19.98 -15.58 -1.79
C SER A 36 20.06 -14.63 -3.00
N ASP A 37 20.84 -14.98 -4.00
CA ASP A 37 20.90 -14.22 -5.26
C ASP A 37 19.54 -14.20 -5.98
N GLU A 38 18.68 -15.20 -5.75
CA GLU A 38 17.38 -15.33 -6.40
C GLU A 38 16.21 -14.83 -5.55
N ILE A 39 16.40 -14.63 -4.23
CA ILE A 39 15.29 -14.32 -3.32
C ILE A 39 15.64 -13.14 -2.41
N ARG A 40 14.81 -12.11 -2.48
CA ARG A 40 14.80 -10.99 -1.54
C ARG A 40 13.37 -10.77 -1.07
N PHE A 41 13.20 -10.56 0.23
CA PHE A 41 11.90 -10.37 0.88
C PHE A 41 11.88 -9.03 1.61
N VAL A 42 10.96 -8.14 1.23
CA VAL A 42 10.71 -6.86 1.92
C VAL A 42 9.28 -6.87 2.41
N GLN A 43 9.08 -6.60 3.69
CA GLN A 43 7.76 -6.48 4.30
C GLN A 43 7.59 -5.09 4.89
N MET A 44 6.48 -4.45 4.56
CA MET A 44 6.13 -3.12 5.06
C MET A 44 4.68 -3.11 5.53
N THR A 45 4.40 -2.29 6.55
CA THR A 45 3.06 -2.25 7.16
C THR A 45 2.57 -0.80 7.24
N PRO A 46 1.37 -0.50 6.73
CA PRO A 46 0.74 0.79 7.01
C PRO A 46 0.58 0.97 8.52
N PRO A 47 0.91 2.14 9.09
CA PRO A 47 0.75 2.35 10.54
C PRO A 47 -0.66 2.01 11.03
N GLY A 48 -0.74 1.21 12.08
CA GLY A 48 -2.00 0.76 12.66
C GLY A 48 -2.68 -0.41 11.97
N SER A 49 -2.12 -0.92 10.88
CA SER A 49 -2.70 -2.07 10.16
C SER A 49 -2.21 -3.39 10.73
N ALA A 50 -3.11 -4.37 10.80
CA ALA A 50 -2.75 -5.76 11.14
C ALA A 50 -2.22 -6.51 9.91
N CYS A 51 -2.63 -6.10 8.71
CA CYS A 51 -2.19 -6.71 7.46
C CYS A 51 -1.04 -5.91 6.86
N SER A 52 -0.02 -6.61 6.38
CA SER A 52 1.17 -6.04 5.76
C SER A 52 1.16 -6.25 4.25
N ILE A 53 2.06 -5.58 3.56
CA ILE A 53 2.41 -5.90 2.18
C ILE A 53 3.83 -6.47 2.14
N ALA A 54 4.09 -7.31 1.16
CA ALA A 54 5.45 -7.78 0.87
C ALA A 54 5.71 -7.70 -0.62
N PHE A 55 6.94 -7.44 -0.96
CA PHE A 55 7.41 -7.46 -2.32
C PHE A 55 8.90 -7.85 -2.31
N GLY A 56 9.40 -8.25 -3.45
CA GLY A 56 10.78 -8.67 -3.49
C GLY A 56 11.13 -9.35 -4.80
N LYS A 57 12.21 -10.09 -4.74
CA LYS A 57 12.72 -10.90 -5.84
C LYS A 57 12.36 -12.35 -5.57
N GLY A 58 11.79 -13.03 -6.56
CA GLY A 58 11.46 -14.44 -6.45
C GLY A 58 10.22 -14.75 -5.61
N LEU A 59 9.36 -13.78 -5.33
CA LEU A 59 8.18 -13.95 -4.48
C LEU A 59 6.90 -14.16 -5.26
N SER A 60 6.82 -13.70 -6.49
CA SER A 60 5.60 -13.73 -7.29
C SER A 60 5.94 -13.91 -8.77
N GLU A 61 5.12 -14.69 -9.46
CA GLU A 61 5.19 -14.84 -10.93
C GLU A 61 4.19 -13.92 -11.64
N SER A 62 3.41 -13.13 -10.88
CA SER A 62 2.45 -12.19 -11.45
C SER A 62 3.17 -11.00 -12.08
N GLU A 63 2.51 -10.40 -13.07
CA GLU A 63 3.05 -9.20 -13.73
C GLU A 63 3.19 -8.05 -12.74
N PRO A 64 4.31 -7.31 -12.74
CA PRO A 64 4.44 -6.11 -11.93
C PRO A 64 3.28 -5.14 -12.16
N GLY A 65 2.71 -4.62 -11.07
CA GLY A 65 1.58 -3.69 -11.14
C GLY A 65 0.21 -4.33 -11.36
N SER A 66 0.09 -5.64 -11.30
CA SER A 66 -1.17 -6.34 -11.61
C SER A 66 -2.18 -6.35 -10.47
N VAL A 67 -1.82 -5.94 -9.26
CA VAL A 67 -2.74 -5.92 -8.11
C VAL A 67 -3.56 -4.62 -8.14
N LYS A 68 -4.89 -4.74 -8.20
CA LYS A 68 -5.78 -3.59 -8.37
C LYS A 68 -6.80 -3.41 -7.23
N GLY A 69 -6.78 -4.26 -6.22
CA GLY A 69 -7.81 -4.28 -5.19
C GLY A 69 -7.35 -3.91 -3.78
N LEU A 70 -6.23 -3.22 -3.62
CA LEU A 70 -5.76 -2.81 -2.30
C LEU A 70 -6.59 -1.65 -1.78
N GLN A 71 -7.07 -1.75 -0.53
CA GLN A 71 -7.87 -0.72 0.08
C GLN A 71 -7.49 -0.56 1.55
N VAL A 72 -7.28 0.69 1.95
CA VAL A 72 -7.00 1.06 3.33
C VAL A 72 -8.07 2.04 3.81
N VAL A 73 -8.28 2.09 5.12
CA VAL A 73 -9.21 3.02 5.76
C VAL A 73 -8.43 4.01 6.60
N VAL A 74 -8.80 5.28 6.48
CA VAL A 74 -8.21 6.37 7.27
C VAL A 74 -9.31 7.12 8.03
N THR A 75 -8.91 7.89 9.04
CA THR A 75 -9.85 8.69 9.84
C THR A 75 -10.02 10.11 9.33
N ASP A 76 -9.17 10.54 8.38
CA ASP A 76 -9.22 11.87 7.80
C ASP A 76 -8.69 11.81 6.36
N ILE A 77 -9.60 11.95 5.39
CA ILE A 77 -9.24 11.80 3.97
C ILE A 77 -8.41 12.99 3.47
N ASP A 78 -8.66 14.19 4.00
CA ASP A 78 -7.90 15.37 3.58
C ASP A 78 -6.46 15.28 4.06
N GLU A 79 -6.23 14.80 5.30
CA GLU A 79 -4.90 14.56 5.83
C GLU A 79 -4.16 13.48 5.03
N ALA A 80 -4.85 12.39 4.68
CA ALA A 80 -4.27 11.33 3.86
C ALA A 80 -3.86 11.86 2.48
N ARG A 81 -4.71 12.68 1.87
CA ARG A 81 -4.41 13.33 0.58
C ARG A 81 -3.16 14.21 0.68
N GLU A 82 -3.08 15.03 1.73
CA GLU A 82 -1.92 15.89 1.97
C GLU A 82 -0.63 15.08 2.17
N GLN A 83 -0.72 13.96 2.87
CA GLN A 83 0.42 13.06 3.08
C GLN A 83 0.93 12.49 1.75
N LEU A 84 0.04 12.09 0.86
CA LEU A 84 0.40 11.62 -0.48
C LEU A 84 1.06 12.73 -1.30
N LEU A 85 0.48 13.94 -1.30
CA LEU A 85 1.05 15.09 -2.00
C LEU A 85 2.45 15.43 -1.48
N ALA A 86 2.66 15.40 -0.17
CA ALA A 86 3.95 15.65 0.45
C ALA A 86 5.01 14.60 0.05
N ALA A 87 4.58 13.39 -0.27
CA ALA A 87 5.45 12.32 -0.76
C ALA A 87 5.66 12.36 -2.29
N GLY A 88 5.10 13.36 -2.97
CA GLY A 88 5.23 13.50 -4.42
C GLY A 88 4.20 12.68 -5.21
N VAL A 89 3.13 12.23 -4.56
CA VAL A 89 2.08 11.43 -5.20
C VAL A 89 0.82 12.29 -5.29
N ASP A 90 0.34 12.55 -6.50
CA ASP A 90 -0.91 13.31 -6.70
C ASP A 90 -2.08 12.33 -6.86
N PRO A 91 -2.97 12.21 -5.83
CA PRO A 91 -4.12 11.31 -5.91
C PRO A 91 -5.32 11.95 -6.60
N GLY A 92 -5.20 13.20 -7.08
CA GLY A 92 -6.33 13.96 -7.59
C GLY A 92 -7.22 14.48 -6.47
N GLU A 93 -8.45 14.82 -6.83
CA GLU A 93 -9.44 15.33 -5.88
C GLU A 93 -10.09 14.20 -5.08
N VAL A 94 -10.65 14.55 -3.92
CA VAL A 94 -11.43 13.60 -3.12
C VAL A 94 -12.70 13.21 -3.89
N ASP A 95 -12.90 11.90 -4.02
CA ASP A 95 -14.07 11.30 -4.66
C ASP A 95 -15.11 10.97 -3.58
N GLU A 96 -16.20 11.72 -3.52
CA GLU A 96 -17.25 11.53 -2.53
C GLU A 96 -18.31 10.58 -3.07
N GLN A 97 -18.42 9.40 -2.46
CA GLN A 97 -19.39 8.38 -2.80
C GLN A 97 -20.34 8.12 -1.63
N ALA A 98 -21.45 7.43 -1.89
CA ALA A 98 -22.43 7.10 -0.85
C ALA A 98 -21.84 6.22 0.26
N TRP A 99 -20.83 5.42 -0.06
CA TRP A 99 -20.19 4.48 0.86
C TRP A 99 -18.85 4.97 1.41
N GLY A 100 -18.48 6.20 1.17
CA GLY A 100 -17.29 6.80 1.74
C GLY A 100 -16.66 7.85 0.83
N HIS A 101 -15.62 8.48 1.36
CA HIS A 101 -14.80 9.43 0.62
C HIS A 101 -13.48 8.75 0.27
N PHE A 102 -13.02 8.92 -0.97
CA PHE A 102 -11.87 8.21 -1.50
C PHE A 102 -10.83 9.13 -2.10
N VAL A 103 -9.58 8.73 -1.96
CA VAL A 103 -8.51 9.11 -2.89
C VAL A 103 -7.83 7.84 -3.37
N TYR A 104 -7.19 7.91 -4.53
CA TYR A 104 -6.59 6.75 -5.18
C TYR A 104 -5.14 7.05 -5.55
N PHE A 105 -4.31 6.03 -5.52
CA PHE A 105 -2.95 6.15 -6.03
C PHE A 105 -2.46 4.81 -6.54
N ASP A 106 -1.45 4.87 -7.40
CA ASP A 106 -0.73 3.70 -7.87
C ASP A 106 0.70 3.74 -7.35
N ASP A 107 1.27 2.56 -7.06
CA ASP A 107 2.70 2.48 -6.84
C ASP A 107 3.47 2.62 -8.17
N PRO A 108 4.82 2.65 -8.16
CA PRO A 108 5.57 2.87 -9.41
C PRO A 108 5.33 1.82 -10.50
N ASP A 109 4.89 0.63 -10.16
CA ASP A 109 4.57 -0.43 -11.12
C ASP A 109 3.11 -0.41 -11.57
N GLY A 110 2.24 0.34 -10.88
CA GLY A 110 0.82 0.38 -11.18
C GLY A 110 -0.06 -0.47 -10.29
N ASN A 111 0.47 -1.03 -9.19
CA ASN A 111 -0.38 -1.65 -8.17
C ASN A 111 -1.27 -0.57 -7.58
N HIS A 112 -2.59 -0.79 -7.59
CA HIS A 112 -3.58 0.24 -7.34
C HIS A 112 -4.13 0.20 -5.92
N TRP A 113 -4.20 1.36 -5.28
CA TRP A 113 -4.69 1.54 -3.92
C TRP A 113 -5.89 2.49 -3.89
N ALA A 114 -6.90 2.12 -3.09
CA ALA A 114 -7.97 3.01 -2.67
C ALA A 114 -7.74 3.37 -1.20
N VAL A 115 -7.82 4.66 -0.88
CA VAL A 115 -7.78 5.17 0.49
C VAL A 115 -9.18 5.69 0.81
N GLN A 116 -9.80 5.12 1.83
CA GLN A 116 -11.20 5.38 2.14
C GLN A 116 -11.37 5.98 3.53
N TYR A 117 -12.23 6.99 3.62
CA TYR A 117 -12.79 7.48 4.87
C TYR A 117 -14.28 7.18 4.88
N MET A 118 -14.78 6.63 5.99
CA MET A 118 -16.19 6.29 6.17
C MET A 118 -16.80 7.21 7.22
N PRO A 119 -17.51 8.31 6.84
CA PRO A 119 -18.05 9.26 7.82
C PRO A 119 -19.09 8.64 8.77
N TYR A 120 -19.74 7.57 8.33
CA TYR A 120 -20.77 6.87 9.11
C TYR A 120 -20.21 5.72 9.96
N ARG A 121 -18.90 5.45 9.91
CA ARG A 121 -18.26 4.35 10.63
C ARG A 121 -17.33 4.90 11.70
N GLN A 122 -17.46 4.36 12.92
CA GLN A 122 -16.53 4.64 14.01
C GLN A 122 -15.39 3.61 13.96
N ASN A 123 -14.17 4.10 13.95
CA ASN A 123 -12.97 3.27 13.96
C ASN A 123 -12.29 3.30 15.32
#